data_1754fcd0876e50b8c4b55d78ca5d4761
#
_entry.id   1754fcd0876e50b8c4b55d78ca5d4761
#
_cell.length_a   1.000
_cell.length_b   1.000
_cell.length_c   1.000
_cell.angle_alpha   90.00
_cell.angle_beta   90.00
_cell.angle_gamma   90.00
#
_symmetry.space_group_name_H-M   'P 1'
#
loop_
_entity.id
_entity.type
_entity.pdbx_description
1 polymer ?
#
loop_
_entity_poly.entity_id
_entity_poly.type
_entity_poly.pdbx_seq_one_letter_code
_entity_poly.pdbx_strand_id
1 'polypeptide(L)'
;MTYRITKFNPKKRNEEGHFLDNSEWTAINDIGKPEYNNLSYEEYEKTETGYVESVGLILDEKNITNLQIDSLRAHDTYEDFERYKKDGRLKNIDVDFKNEIATIKNGTILNLKEIQKRVRLILRETIWMHLLNTDLKITFGYDYYMYVECSELTNKTINKIEEIELFVEPYMGQRTIIITDENGDEI
;
A
#
# COMPACT_ATOMS: atom_id res chain seq x y z
N MET A 1 3.22 18.28 2.97
CA MET A 1 4.18 17.45 3.75
C MET A 1 4.12 16.04 3.23
N THR A 2 5.16 15.23 3.46
CA THR A 2 5.10 13.79 3.20
C THR A 2 5.16 13.04 4.53
N TYR A 3 4.26 12.08 4.69
CA TYR A 3 4.27 11.14 5.80
C TYR A 3 4.59 9.75 5.29
N ARG A 4 5.30 8.96 6.09
CA ARG A 4 5.44 7.53 5.91
C ARG A 4 4.56 6.83 6.94
N ILE A 5 3.66 5.97 6.46
CA ILE A 5 2.82 5.12 7.32
C ILE A 5 3.32 3.70 7.15
N THR A 6 3.57 3.01 8.25
CA THR A 6 4.22 1.70 8.23
C THR A 6 3.86 0.86 9.46
N LYS A 7 3.89 -0.47 9.29
CA LYS A 7 3.80 -1.41 10.42
C LYS A 7 5.09 -1.50 11.25
N PHE A 8 6.20 -1.01 10.72
CA PHE A 8 7.51 -1.13 11.36
C PHE A 8 7.73 -0.02 12.38
N ASN A 9 8.05 -0.42 13.63
CA ASN A 9 8.30 0.54 14.69
C ASN A 9 9.54 1.40 14.39
N PRO A 10 9.41 2.74 14.29
CA PRO A 10 10.53 3.63 13.98
C PRO A 10 11.69 3.53 14.96
N LYS A 11 11.42 3.16 16.22
CA LYS A 11 12.45 2.99 17.26
C LYS A 11 13.39 1.79 17.02
N LYS A 12 13.01 0.89 16.12
CA LYS A 12 13.83 -0.26 15.71
C LYS A 12 14.68 0.04 14.46
N ARG A 13 14.92 1.30 14.12
CA ARG A 13 15.76 1.71 13.00
C ARG A 13 17.15 2.11 13.49
N ASN A 14 18.16 1.93 12.63
CA ASN A 14 19.49 2.48 12.82
C ASN A 14 19.53 3.99 12.46
N GLU A 15 20.70 4.61 12.65
CA GLU A 15 20.92 6.03 12.34
C GLU A 15 20.72 6.37 10.85
N GLU A 16 20.87 5.38 9.96
CA GLU A 16 20.64 5.49 8.52
C GLU A 16 19.16 5.32 8.14
N GLY A 17 18.29 4.98 9.13
CA GLY A 17 16.86 4.76 8.94
C GLY A 17 16.48 3.35 8.49
N HIS A 18 17.42 2.41 8.44
CA HIS A 18 17.15 1.02 8.11
C HIS A 18 16.51 0.29 9.30
N PHE A 19 15.50 -0.51 9.02
CA PHE A 19 14.85 -1.36 10.02
C PHE A 19 15.74 -2.55 10.35
N LEU A 20 15.91 -2.84 11.64
CA LEU A 20 16.92 -3.79 12.12
C LEU A 20 16.37 -5.20 12.40
N ASP A 21 15.05 -5.38 12.44
CA ASP A 21 14.42 -6.63 12.82
C ASP A 21 14.10 -7.47 11.58
N ASN A 22 14.97 -8.40 11.23
CA ASN A 22 14.83 -9.27 10.07
C ASN A 22 13.76 -10.37 10.26
N SER A 23 13.15 -10.50 11.44
CA SER A 23 12.06 -11.45 11.69
C SER A 23 10.69 -10.92 11.31
N GLU A 24 10.59 -9.62 10.99
CA GLU A 24 9.35 -9.00 10.54
C GLU A 24 9.07 -9.37 9.07
N TRP A 25 7.86 -9.83 8.83
CA TRP A 25 7.39 -10.13 7.47
C TRP A 25 7.21 -8.86 6.63
N THR A 26 7.39 -8.98 5.33
CA THR A 26 7.38 -7.86 4.38
C THR A 26 6.41 -8.03 3.21
N ALA A 27 5.85 -9.23 3.04
CA ALA A 27 4.98 -9.55 1.91
C ALA A 27 3.91 -10.58 2.28
N ILE A 28 2.84 -10.65 1.50
CA ILE A 28 1.81 -11.70 1.64
C ILE A 28 2.39 -13.12 1.48
N ASN A 29 3.46 -13.26 0.71
CA ASN A 29 4.13 -14.54 0.50
C ASN A 29 4.88 -15.04 1.74
N ASP A 30 4.97 -14.25 2.81
CA ASP A 30 5.61 -14.62 4.07
C ASP A 30 4.67 -15.40 5.01
N ILE A 31 3.39 -15.49 4.66
CA ILE A 31 2.41 -16.28 5.41
C ILE A 31 2.86 -17.73 5.49
N GLY A 32 2.91 -18.26 6.72
CA GLY A 32 3.28 -19.65 7.03
C GLY A 32 4.77 -19.94 6.99
N LYS A 33 5.64 -18.96 6.77
CA LYS A 33 7.08 -19.16 6.78
C LYS A 33 7.64 -19.12 8.20
N PRO A 34 8.46 -20.12 8.62
CA PRO A 34 9.03 -20.17 9.97
C PRO A 34 9.91 -18.97 10.33
N GLU A 35 10.66 -18.42 9.38
CA GLU A 35 11.52 -17.25 9.55
C GLU A 35 10.75 -15.98 9.96
N TYR A 36 9.45 -15.94 9.68
CA TYR A 36 8.53 -14.87 10.08
C TYR A 36 7.52 -15.32 11.13
N ASN A 37 7.97 -16.15 12.10
CA ASN A 37 7.17 -16.65 13.22
C ASN A 37 5.88 -17.38 12.78
N ASN A 38 5.88 -18.01 11.60
CA ASN A 38 4.71 -18.64 10.99
C ASN A 38 3.51 -17.68 10.89
N LEU A 39 3.75 -16.47 10.39
CA LEU A 39 2.73 -15.47 10.17
C LEU A 39 1.40 -16.09 9.70
N SER A 40 0.33 -15.88 10.45
CA SER A 40 -0.99 -16.34 10.05
C SER A 40 -1.64 -15.39 9.03
N TYR A 41 -2.60 -15.92 8.26
CA TYR A 41 -3.39 -15.08 7.35
C TYR A 41 -4.20 -14.03 8.12
N GLU A 42 -4.66 -14.34 9.32
CA GLU A 42 -5.45 -13.43 10.16
C GLU A 42 -4.61 -12.23 10.62
N GLU A 43 -3.38 -12.46 11.07
CA GLU A 43 -2.44 -11.39 11.46
C GLU A 43 -2.07 -10.52 10.26
N TYR A 44 -1.82 -11.13 9.10
CA TYR A 44 -1.61 -10.42 7.85
C TYR A 44 -2.81 -9.52 7.50
N GLU A 45 -4.04 -10.09 7.49
CA GLU A 45 -5.27 -9.38 7.13
C GLU A 45 -5.60 -8.25 8.11
N LYS A 46 -5.25 -8.41 9.41
CA LYS A 46 -5.35 -7.34 10.41
C LYS A 46 -4.50 -6.13 10.02
N THR A 47 -3.23 -6.37 9.69
CA THR A 47 -2.30 -5.30 9.28
C THR A 47 -2.75 -4.65 7.97
N GLU A 48 -3.12 -5.43 6.96
CA GLU A 48 -3.65 -4.93 5.69
C GLU A 48 -4.89 -4.04 5.91
N THR A 49 -5.79 -4.47 6.80
CA THR A 49 -7.00 -3.71 7.15
C THR A 49 -6.63 -2.38 7.80
N GLY A 50 -5.61 -2.36 8.66
CA GLY A 50 -5.09 -1.12 9.25
C GLY A 50 -4.64 -0.09 8.20
N TYR A 51 -3.96 -0.51 7.15
CA TYR A 51 -3.61 0.39 6.04
C TYR A 51 -4.83 0.92 5.29
N VAL A 52 -5.82 0.07 5.03
CA VAL A 52 -7.08 0.46 4.38
C VAL A 52 -7.85 1.48 5.21
N GLU A 53 -7.92 1.25 6.53
CA GLU A 53 -8.56 2.17 7.49
C GLU A 53 -7.81 3.49 7.59
N SER A 54 -6.47 3.46 7.60
CA SER A 54 -5.63 4.67 7.60
C SER A 54 -5.91 5.54 6.38
N VAL A 55 -6.03 4.96 5.21
CA VAL A 55 -6.43 5.69 4.00
C VAL A 55 -7.81 6.32 4.19
N GLY A 56 -8.77 5.57 4.72
CA GLY A 56 -10.12 6.09 5.03
C GLY A 56 -10.10 7.28 5.98
N LEU A 57 -9.34 7.21 7.07
CA LEU A 57 -9.17 8.29 8.06
C LEU A 57 -8.57 9.55 7.44
N ILE A 58 -7.59 9.41 6.55
CA ILE A 58 -6.97 10.54 5.85
C ILE A 58 -7.94 11.17 4.87
N LEU A 59 -8.67 10.38 4.09
CA LEU A 59 -9.68 10.87 3.16
C LEU A 59 -10.79 11.63 3.90
N ASP A 60 -11.26 11.11 5.03
CA ASP A 60 -12.27 11.75 5.88
C ASP A 60 -11.76 13.11 6.42
N GLU A 61 -10.55 13.15 6.99
CA GLU A 61 -9.95 14.40 7.49
C GLU A 61 -9.83 15.46 6.40
N LYS A 62 -9.45 15.05 5.19
CA LYS A 62 -9.24 15.97 4.06
C LYS A 62 -10.52 16.26 3.27
N ASN A 63 -11.68 15.71 3.68
CA ASN A 63 -12.95 15.78 2.95
C ASN A 63 -12.85 15.35 1.48
N ILE A 64 -12.05 14.31 1.23
CA ILE A 64 -11.81 13.75 -0.11
C ILE A 64 -12.69 12.54 -0.31
N THR A 65 -13.53 12.55 -1.34
CA THR A 65 -14.48 11.48 -1.64
C THR A 65 -14.03 10.55 -2.78
N ASN A 66 -13.03 10.99 -3.54
CA ASN A 66 -12.52 10.24 -4.68
C ASN A 66 -11.03 10.52 -4.91
N LEU A 67 -10.35 9.55 -5.51
CA LEU A 67 -8.98 9.67 -5.99
C LEU A 67 -8.90 9.18 -7.43
N GLN A 68 -7.92 9.68 -8.16
CA GLN A 68 -7.60 9.27 -9.52
C GLN A 68 -6.43 8.29 -9.51
N ILE A 69 -6.50 7.31 -10.40
CA ILE A 69 -5.36 6.41 -10.67
C ILE A 69 -4.32 7.15 -11.50
N ASP A 70 -3.07 7.05 -11.07
CA ASP A 70 -1.89 7.50 -11.81
C ASP A 70 -0.79 6.44 -11.75
N SER A 71 0.11 6.47 -12.74
CA SER A 71 1.27 5.58 -12.80
C SER A 71 0.92 4.10 -12.66
N LEU A 72 -0.22 3.71 -13.24
CA LEU A 72 -0.65 2.31 -13.25
C LEU A 72 0.34 1.47 -14.05
N ARG A 73 0.91 0.49 -13.38
CA ARG A 73 1.67 -0.60 -14.00
C ARG A 73 0.81 -1.86 -13.92
N ALA A 74 0.11 -2.15 -15.00
CA ALA A 74 -0.64 -3.38 -15.17
C ALA A 74 0.18 -4.28 -16.09
N HIS A 75 0.98 -5.16 -15.51
CA HIS A 75 1.73 -6.18 -16.24
C HIS A 75 1.07 -7.56 -16.12
N ASP A 76 -0.10 -7.61 -15.46
CA ASP A 76 -0.71 -8.87 -15.11
C ASP A 76 -1.51 -9.42 -16.29
N THR A 77 -1.09 -10.58 -16.76
CA THR A 77 -1.84 -11.40 -17.70
C THR A 77 -2.94 -12.16 -16.97
N TYR A 78 -3.83 -12.81 -17.74
CA TYR A 78 -4.80 -13.74 -17.18
C TYR A 78 -4.13 -14.89 -16.40
N GLU A 79 -2.94 -15.31 -16.84
CA GLU A 79 -2.14 -16.35 -16.18
C GLU A 79 -1.63 -15.89 -14.81
N ASP A 80 -1.21 -14.63 -14.69
CA ASP A 80 -0.82 -14.03 -13.40
C ASP A 80 -2.00 -13.99 -12.43
N PHE A 81 -3.19 -13.65 -12.89
CA PHE A 81 -4.39 -13.64 -12.06
C PHE A 81 -4.75 -15.03 -11.53
N GLU A 82 -4.71 -16.07 -12.38
CA GLU A 82 -4.93 -17.44 -11.91
C GLU A 82 -3.86 -17.89 -10.91
N ARG A 83 -2.62 -17.44 -11.08
CA ARG A 83 -1.55 -17.64 -10.10
C ARG A 83 -1.88 -16.97 -8.78
N TYR A 84 -2.24 -15.68 -8.77
CA TYR A 84 -2.61 -14.94 -7.54
C TYR A 84 -3.79 -15.56 -6.82
N LYS A 85 -4.76 -16.08 -7.55
CA LYS A 85 -5.89 -16.80 -6.98
C LYS A 85 -5.45 -18.10 -6.31
N LYS A 86 -4.57 -18.87 -6.98
CA LYS A 86 -4.00 -20.12 -6.45
C LYS A 86 -3.14 -19.87 -5.22
N ASP A 87 -2.33 -18.81 -5.23
CA ASP A 87 -1.42 -18.44 -4.13
C ASP A 87 -2.16 -17.76 -2.96
N GLY A 88 -3.48 -17.60 -3.05
CA GLY A 88 -4.30 -17.00 -2.00
C GLY A 88 -4.24 -15.48 -1.92
N ARG A 89 -3.52 -14.79 -2.80
CA ARG A 89 -3.43 -13.32 -2.83
C ARG A 89 -4.77 -12.63 -3.03
N LEU A 90 -5.74 -13.30 -3.65
CA LEU A 90 -7.08 -12.78 -3.89
C LEU A 90 -8.12 -13.27 -2.88
N LYS A 91 -7.69 -13.96 -1.82
CA LYS A 91 -8.59 -14.45 -0.76
C LYS A 91 -9.38 -13.26 -0.16
N ASN A 92 -10.69 -13.44 -0.02
CA ASN A 92 -11.60 -12.43 0.52
C ASN A 92 -11.68 -11.10 -0.28
N ILE A 93 -11.19 -11.08 -1.52
CA ILE A 93 -11.38 -9.93 -2.42
C ILE A 93 -12.23 -10.39 -3.61
N ASP A 94 -13.38 -9.74 -3.79
CA ASP A 94 -14.19 -9.93 -4.99
C ASP A 94 -13.57 -9.15 -6.15
N VAL A 95 -12.90 -9.88 -7.05
CA VAL A 95 -12.23 -9.33 -8.23
C VAL A 95 -12.78 -9.98 -9.47
N ASP A 96 -13.53 -9.22 -10.26
CA ASP A 96 -13.78 -9.58 -11.65
C ASP A 96 -12.62 -9.09 -12.52
N PHE A 97 -11.61 -9.94 -12.64
CA PHE A 97 -10.38 -9.60 -13.31
C PHE A 97 -10.57 -9.16 -14.77
N LYS A 98 -11.47 -9.81 -15.51
CA LYS A 98 -11.72 -9.46 -16.91
C LYS A 98 -12.26 -8.05 -17.07
N ASN A 99 -13.20 -7.67 -16.20
CA ASN A 99 -13.75 -6.32 -16.21
C ASN A 99 -12.80 -5.30 -15.58
N GLU A 100 -12.09 -5.68 -14.54
CA GLU A 100 -11.20 -4.73 -13.83
C GLU A 100 -9.98 -4.35 -14.63
N ILE A 101 -9.27 -5.31 -15.25
CA ILE A 101 -8.13 -4.99 -16.12
C ILE A 101 -8.57 -4.21 -17.37
N ALA A 102 -9.73 -4.56 -17.94
CA ALA A 102 -10.22 -3.85 -19.11
C ALA A 102 -10.64 -2.39 -18.82
N THR A 103 -11.00 -2.08 -17.58
CA THR A 103 -11.57 -0.78 -17.19
C THR A 103 -10.62 0.12 -16.43
N ILE A 104 -9.61 -0.45 -15.76
CA ILE A 104 -8.63 0.32 -15.00
C ILE A 104 -7.59 0.91 -15.93
N LYS A 105 -7.44 2.22 -15.85
CA LYS A 105 -6.41 2.98 -16.58
C LYS A 105 -6.04 4.24 -15.81
N ASN A 106 -4.93 4.84 -16.16
CA ASN A 106 -4.57 6.17 -15.66
C ASN A 106 -5.71 7.15 -15.96
N GLY A 107 -6.05 7.97 -14.96
CA GLY A 107 -7.17 8.90 -15.04
C GLY A 107 -8.51 8.34 -14.55
N THR A 108 -8.62 7.04 -14.26
CA THR A 108 -9.86 6.48 -13.67
C THR A 108 -10.08 7.07 -12.28
N ILE A 109 -11.28 7.58 -12.05
CA ILE A 109 -11.73 8.13 -10.75
C ILE A 109 -12.32 6.99 -9.93
N LEU A 110 -11.86 6.84 -8.70
CA LEU A 110 -12.26 5.81 -7.76
C LEU A 110 -13.02 6.43 -6.59
N ASN A 111 -14.15 5.86 -6.21
CA ASN A 111 -14.82 6.16 -4.95
C ASN A 111 -14.16 5.44 -3.77
N LEU A 112 -14.57 5.73 -2.53
CA LEU A 112 -13.96 5.18 -1.32
C LEU A 112 -13.86 3.64 -1.33
N LYS A 113 -14.93 2.94 -1.73
CA LYS A 113 -14.94 1.46 -1.78
C LYS A 113 -13.93 0.91 -2.79
N GLU A 114 -13.83 1.56 -3.93
CA GLU A 114 -12.87 1.20 -4.97
C GLU A 114 -11.43 1.50 -4.53
N ILE A 115 -11.20 2.65 -3.87
CA ILE A 115 -9.89 3.00 -3.27
C ILE A 115 -9.46 1.92 -2.28
N GLN A 116 -10.32 1.55 -1.34
CA GLN A 116 -10.05 0.51 -0.34
C GLN A 116 -9.67 -0.84 -0.99
N LYS A 117 -10.40 -1.22 -2.04
CA LYS A 117 -10.10 -2.42 -2.81
C LYS A 117 -8.72 -2.33 -3.49
N ARG A 118 -8.38 -1.18 -4.10
CA ARG A 118 -7.06 -0.98 -4.74
C ARG A 118 -5.93 -1.01 -3.74
N VAL A 119 -6.08 -0.40 -2.58
CA VAL A 119 -5.08 -0.47 -1.50
C VAL A 119 -4.78 -1.92 -1.13
N ARG A 120 -5.79 -2.77 -0.96
CA ARG A 120 -5.57 -4.20 -0.70
C ARG A 120 -4.81 -4.89 -1.84
N LEU A 121 -5.17 -4.65 -3.09
CA LEU A 121 -4.51 -5.25 -4.24
C LEU A 121 -3.05 -4.80 -4.38
N ILE A 122 -2.75 -3.54 -4.07
CA ILE A 122 -1.37 -3.02 -4.04
C ILE A 122 -0.56 -3.71 -2.94
N LEU A 123 -1.09 -3.78 -1.72
CA LEU A 123 -0.43 -4.44 -0.59
C LEU A 123 -0.20 -5.94 -0.82
N ARG A 124 -1.04 -6.56 -1.65
CA ARG A 124 -0.89 -7.97 -2.07
C ARG A 124 -0.02 -8.13 -3.31
N GLU A 125 0.63 -7.06 -3.76
CA GLU A 125 1.56 -7.07 -4.90
C GLU A 125 0.90 -7.61 -6.20
N THR A 126 -0.39 -7.38 -6.36
CA THR A 126 -1.13 -7.80 -7.56
C THR A 126 -1.27 -6.70 -8.59
N ILE A 127 -1.16 -5.44 -8.18
CA ILE A 127 -1.16 -4.24 -9.03
C ILE A 127 -0.21 -3.21 -8.43
N TRP A 128 0.24 -2.27 -9.26
CA TRP A 128 1.01 -1.11 -8.82
C TRP A 128 0.41 0.16 -9.39
N MET A 129 0.11 1.14 -8.54
CA MET A 129 -0.39 2.43 -8.97
C MET A 129 -0.20 3.48 -7.88
N HIS A 130 -0.31 4.75 -8.28
CA HIS A 130 -0.49 5.86 -7.38
C HIS A 130 -1.98 6.24 -7.31
N LEU A 131 -2.41 6.74 -6.17
CA LEU A 131 -3.76 7.27 -5.96
C LEU A 131 -3.63 8.75 -5.59
N LEU A 132 -4.24 9.63 -6.36
CA LEU A 132 -4.05 11.05 -6.17
C LEU A 132 -5.28 11.90 -6.51
N ASN A 133 -5.28 13.12 -5.97
CA ASN A 133 -6.05 14.27 -6.44
C ASN A 133 -5.18 15.53 -6.29
N THR A 134 -5.77 16.74 -6.33
CA THR A 134 -5.04 18.01 -6.19
C THR A 134 -4.35 18.18 -4.83
N ASP A 135 -4.89 17.60 -3.76
CA ASP A 135 -4.51 17.87 -2.37
C ASP A 135 -3.87 16.67 -1.65
N LEU A 136 -3.97 15.50 -2.25
CA LEU A 136 -3.50 14.24 -1.67
C LEU A 136 -2.88 13.35 -2.74
N LYS A 137 -1.72 12.76 -2.40
CA LYS A 137 -1.14 11.67 -3.18
C LYS A 137 -0.75 10.54 -2.24
N ILE A 138 -1.18 9.33 -2.56
CA ILE A 138 -0.83 8.10 -1.85
C ILE A 138 -0.03 7.22 -2.79
N THR A 139 1.14 6.79 -2.33
CA THR A 139 2.00 5.86 -3.05
C THR A 139 2.48 4.78 -2.10
N PHE A 140 2.78 3.60 -2.64
CA PHE A 140 3.31 2.49 -1.87
C PHE A 140 4.74 2.22 -2.31
N GLY A 141 5.60 1.98 -1.35
CA GLY A 141 6.95 1.46 -1.56
C GLY A 141 6.97 -0.05 -1.37
N TYR A 142 8.18 -0.63 -1.42
CA TYR A 142 8.39 -2.00 -0.99
C TYR A 142 8.17 -2.14 0.53
N ASP A 143 8.02 -3.38 1.00
CA ASP A 143 8.04 -3.71 2.42
C ASP A 143 6.95 -2.98 3.25
N TYR A 144 5.76 -2.80 2.70
CA TYR A 144 4.65 -2.18 3.42
C TYR A 144 4.91 -0.72 3.86
N TYR A 145 5.65 0.04 3.06
CA TYR A 145 5.74 1.48 3.23
C TYR A 145 4.67 2.20 2.41
N MET A 146 3.78 2.90 3.07
CA MET A 146 2.83 3.81 2.42
C MET A 146 3.28 5.25 2.62
N TYR A 147 3.37 6.00 1.54
CA TYR A 147 3.71 7.42 1.56
C TYR A 147 2.50 8.26 1.22
N VAL A 148 2.25 9.27 2.04
CA VAL A 148 1.11 10.16 1.93
C VAL A 148 1.62 11.59 1.82
N GLU A 149 1.42 12.20 0.65
CA GLU A 149 1.72 13.62 0.41
C GLU A 149 0.42 14.41 0.51
N CYS A 150 0.33 15.29 1.51
CA CYS A 150 -0.83 16.14 1.75
C CYS A 150 -0.47 17.36 2.59
N SER A 151 -1.45 18.20 2.90
CA SER A 151 -1.34 19.18 3.99
C SER A 151 -1.13 18.46 5.32
N GLU A 152 -0.76 19.21 6.37
CA GLU A 152 -0.50 18.64 7.69
C GLU A 152 -1.68 17.77 8.19
N LEU A 153 -1.35 16.56 8.66
CA LEU A 153 -2.31 15.68 9.33
C LEU A 153 -2.51 16.14 10.78
N THR A 154 -3.76 16.11 11.25
CA THR A 154 -4.05 16.42 12.64
C THR A 154 -3.55 15.33 13.57
N ASN A 155 -3.17 15.70 14.79
CA ASN A 155 -2.81 14.73 15.84
C ASN A 155 -3.93 13.71 16.09
N LYS A 156 -5.19 14.12 15.90
CA LYS A 156 -6.35 13.21 16.03
C LYS A 156 -6.28 12.06 15.02
N THR A 157 -5.96 12.35 13.77
CA THR A 157 -5.86 11.33 12.71
C THR A 157 -4.61 10.48 12.92
N ILE A 158 -3.47 11.11 13.27
CA ILE A 158 -2.24 10.38 13.59
C ILE A 158 -2.49 9.38 14.73
N ASN A 159 -3.06 9.81 15.84
CA ASN A 159 -3.33 8.94 16.99
C ASN A 159 -4.27 7.79 16.60
N LYS A 160 -5.31 8.02 15.79
CA LYS A 160 -6.19 6.95 15.33
C LYS A 160 -5.47 5.91 14.47
N ILE A 161 -4.53 6.35 13.64
CA ILE A 161 -3.71 5.44 12.84
C ILE A 161 -2.76 4.64 13.75
N GLU A 162 -2.24 5.24 14.80
CA GLU A 162 -1.39 4.55 15.77
C GLU A 162 -2.18 3.58 16.67
N GLU A 163 -3.44 3.88 16.98
CA GLU A 163 -4.35 2.97 17.70
C GLU A 163 -4.62 1.65 16.94
N ILE A 164 -4.50 1.66 15.61
CA ILE A 164 -4.61 0.45 14.78
C ILE A 164 -3.25 -0.19 14.47
N GLU A 165 -2.25 0.07 15.33
CA GLU A 165 -0.93 -0.56 15.32
C GLU A 165 -0.06 -0.24 14.10
N LEU A 166 -0.29 0.91 13.46
CA LEU A 166 0.60 1.46 12.45
C LEU A 166 1.33 2.69 13.02
N PHE A 167 2.45 3.04 12.40
CA PHE A 167 3.25 4.20 12.81
C PHE A 167 3.19 5.27 11.73
N VAL A 168 3.10 6.53 12.15
CA VAL A 168 3.09 7.70 11.26
C VAL A 168 4.34 8.52 11.51
N GLU A 169 5.16 8.67 10.49
CA GLU A 169 6.43 9.40 10.56
C GLU A 169 6.45 10.53 9.54
N PRO A 170 6.91 11.75 9.89
CA PRO A 170 7.32 12.73 8.89
C PRO A 170 8.42 12.13 8.01
N TYR A 171 8.28 12.23 6.69
CA TYR A 171 9.25 11.66 5.76
C TYR A 171 9.95 12.75 4.97
N MET A 172 11.24 12.92 5.23
CA MET A 172 12.12 13.93 4.61
C MET A 172 13.07 13.32 3.57
N GLY A 173 13.01 11.99 3.37
CA GLY A 173 13.92 11.29 2.47
C GLY A 173 13.67 11.65 1.00
N GLN A 174 14.74 11.71 0.21
CA GLN A 174 14.62 11.71 -1.23
C GLN A 174 14.04 10.37 -1.65
N ARG A 175 12.91 10.39 -2.36
CA ARG A 175 12.49 9.19 -3.09
C ARG A 175 13.51 9.00 -4.20
N THR A 176 14.29 7.93 -4.14
CA THR A 176 14.97 7.44 -5.32
C THR A 176 13.86 6.99 -6.27
N ILE A 177 13.53 7.84 -7.23
CA ILE A 177 12.69 7.43 -8.35
C ILE A 177 13.63 6.57 -9.19
N ILE A 178 13.50 5.27 -9.06
CA ILE A 178 14.13 4.35 -10.00
C ILE A 178 13.38 4.55 -11.31
N ILE A 179 13.97 5.30 -12.22
CA ILE A 179 13.46 5.45 -13.57
C ILE A 179 13.94 4.21 -14.32
N THR A 180 13.01 3.36 -14.69
CA THR A 180 13.31 2.23 -15.57
C THR A 180 12.95 2.59 -17.00
N ASP A 181 13.72 2.11 -17.95
CA ASP A 181 13.40 2.19 -19.37
C ASP A 181 12.19 1.29 -19.73
N GLU A 182 11.85 1.26 -21.00
CA GLU A 182 10.75 0.44 -21.53
C GLU A 182 10.99 -1.08 -21.40
N ASN A 183 12.21 -1.51 -21.05
CA ASN A 183 12.58 -2.91 -20.80
C ASN A 183 12.60 -3.25 -19.32
N GLY A 184 12.42 -2.24 -18.43
CA GLY A 184 12.45 -2.40 -16.97
C GLY A 184 13.84 -2.26 -16.36
N ASP A 185 14.86 -1.84 -17.12
CA ASP A 185 16.20 -1.57 -16.63
C ASP A 185 16.31 -0.16 -16.01
N GLU A 186 17.05 -0.03 -14.90
CA GLU A 186 17.30 1.26 -14.24
C GLU A 186 18.13 2.18 -15.15
N ILE A 187 17.66 3.44 -15.34
CA ILE A 187 18.36 4.52 -16.05
C ILE A 187 18.67 5.69 -15.13
#